data_b177f4040eb3ba32603eeba11aad4dad
#
_entry.id   b177f4040eb3ba32603eeba11aad4dad
#
_cell.length_a   1.000
_cell.length_b   1.000
_cell.length_c   1.000
_cell.angle_alpha   90.00
_cell.angle_beta   90.00
_cell.angle_gamma   90.00
#
_symmetry.space_group_name_H-M   'P 1'
#
loop_
_entity.id
_entity.type
_entity.pdbx_description
1 polymer ?
#
loop_
_entity_poly.entity_id
_entity_poly.type
_entity_poly.pdbx_seq_one_letter_code
_entity_poly.pdbx_strand_id
1 'polypeptide(L)'
;LTMINWCVWHFRFGQHRHSSFIMSKVHALYFARDADRRTWNPEAILEPSDRASIYGDARTLAKENHKGMRVPMDVWYGQYWGRIQGNNKERRHGHHNQIPEAYLERVILACSNEGDLVLDPFLGSGTTCTVARAWNRRSIGTEFSEGNAASAWQRINEDGMVRKGASLGKSSAIFKTRRKLTPSATED
;
A
#
# COMPACT_ATOMS: atom_id res chain seq x y z
N LEU A 1 10.51 -0.09 -22.47
CA LEU A 1 10.05 0.35 -21.15
C LEU A 1 11.20 0.97 -20.38
N THR A 2 10.98 2.11 -19.75
CA THR A 2 11.94 2.78 -18.88
C THR A 2 11.61 2.45 -17.43
N MET A 3 12.59 1.99 -16.66
CA MET A 3 12.42 1.78 -15.23
C MET A 3 12.40 3.13 -14.50
N ILE A 4 11.33 3.40 -13.78
CA ILE A 4 11.12 4.64 -13.05
C ILE A 4 11.56 4.50 -11.59
N ASN A 5 11.07 3.44 -10.91
CA ASN A 5 11.42 3.16 -9.53
C ASN A 5 11.58 1.66 -9.28
N TRP A 6 12.41 1.36 -8.31
CA TRP A 6 12.50 0.05 -7.69
C TRP A 6 12.00 0.18 -6.25
N CYS A 7 10.74 -0.18 -6.02
CA CYS A 7 10.13 -0.11 -4.71
C CYS A 7 10.21 -1.45 -3.98
N VAL A 8 10.14 -1.39 -2.66
CA VAL A 8 10.13 -2.56 -1.78
C VAL A 8 8.90 -2.54 -0.91
N TRP A 9 8.05 -3.55 -1.03
CA TRP A 9 7.03 -3.81 -0.03
C TRP A 9 7.62 -4.66 1.09
N HIS A 10 7.72 -4.09 2.29
CA HIS A 10 8.20 -4.76 3.48
C HIS A 10 7.04 -5.20 4.36
N PHE A 11 7.05 -6.46 4.78
CA PHE A 11 6.09 -7.05 5.70
C PHE A 11 6.80 -7.72 6.88
N ARG A 12 6.21 -7.62 8.08
CA ARG A 12 6.85 -8.02 9.34
C ARG A 12 6.63 -9.49 9.72
N PHE A 13 6.05 -10.28 8.84
CA PHE A 13 5.71 -11.68 9.11
C PHE A 13 6.42 -12.60 8.11
N GLY A 14 7.19 -13.54 8.62
CA GLY A 14 7.90 -14.55 7.84
C GLY A 14 8.06 -15.84 8.63
N GLN A 15 8.25 -16.95 7.92
CA GLN A 15 8.56 -18.24 8.55
C GLN A 15 9.98 -18.23 9.11
N HIS A 16 10.14 -18.82 10.30
CA HIS A 16 11.47 -18.97 10.91
C HIS A 16 12.42 -19.76 10.00
N ARG A 17 13.66 -19.31 9.93
CA ARG A 17 14.74 -19.98 9.19
C ARG A 17 15.94 -20.16 10.09
N HIS A 18 16.56 -21.33 10.03
CA HIS A 18 17.72 -21.65 10.87
C HIS A 18 19.06 -21.21 10.26
N SER A 19 19.13 -21.09 8.93
CA SER A 19 20.40 -20.89 8.20
C SER A 19 20.48 -19.60 7.40
N SER A 20 19.45 -18.76 7.45
CA SER A 20 19.41 -17.51 6.68
C SER A 20 18.47 -16.49 7.31
N PHE A 21 18.59 -15.22 6.89
CA PHE A 21 17.62 -14.18 7.28
C PHE A 21 16.20 -14.54 6.81
N ILE A 22 15.22 -14.14 7.62
CA ILE A 22 13.80 -14.31 7.29
C ILE A 22 13.44 -13.38 6.14
N MET A 23 12.82 -13.93 5.10
CA MET A 23 12.32 -13.15 3.98
C MET A 23 11.15 -12.27 4.43
N SER A 24 11.27 -10.96 4.27
CA SER A 24 10.29 -9.97 4.73
C SER A 24 9.96 -8.90 3.69
N LYS A 25 10.30 -9.15 2.42
CA LYS A 25 10.11 -8.17 1.35
C LYS A 25 9.67 -8.79 0.04
N VAL A 26 8.97 -7.98 -0.76
CA VAL A 26 8.71 -8.21 -2.17
C VAL A 26 9.12 -6.96 -2.92
N HIS A 27 9.70 -7.12 -4.09
CA HIS A 27 10.09 -6.02 -4.97
C HIS A 27 8.93 -5.64 -5.88
N ALA A 28 8.71 -4.33 -6.03
CA ALA A 28 7.77 -3.74 -6.97
C ALA A 28 8.56 -2.89 -7.98
N LEU A 29 8.60 -3.32 -9.20
CA LEU A 29 9.31 -2.62 -10.26
C LEU A 29 8.32 -1.75 -11.04
N TYR A 30 8.52 -0.45 -11.01
CA TYR A 30 7.72 0.51 -11.75
C TYR A 30 8.38 0.83 -13.08
N PHE A 31 7.70 0.48 -14.16
CA PHE A 31 8.11 0.81 -15.51
C PHE A 31 7.07 1.70 -16.19
N ALA A 32 7.55 2.57 -17.06
CA ALA A 32 6.72 3.34 -17.96
C ALA A 32 7.12 3.08 -19.43
N ARG A 33 6.15 3.13 -20.34
CA ARG A 33 6.42 3.10 -21.79
C ARG A 33 7.14 4.38 -22.22
N ASP A 34 6.66 5.51 -21.68
CA ASP A 34 7.20 6.83 -21.89
C ASP A 34 7.31 7.50 -20.50
N ALA A 35 8.53 7.82 -20.09
CA ALA A 35 8.78 8.35 -18.75
C ALA A 35 8.22 9.77 -18.57
N ASP A 36 8.19 10.56 -19.63
CA ASP A 36 7.77 11.95 -19.55
C ASP A 36 6.26 12.13 -19.72
N ARG A 37 5.60 11.16 -20.34
CA ARG A 37 4.16 11.21 -20.64
C ARG A 37 3.32 10.28 -19.75
N ARG A 38 3.93 9.64 -18.75
CA ARG A 38 3.23 8.75 -17.82
C ARG A 38 2.28 9.53 -16.91
N THR A 39 1.18 8.89 -16.51
CA THR A 39 0.37 9.41 -15.41
C THR A 39 1.15 9.27 -14.09
N TRP A 40 1.23 10.38 -13.34
CA TRP A 40 1.80 10.41 -12.02
C TRP A 40 1.07 11.44 -11.15
N ASN A 41 0.38 10.96 -10.11
CA ASN A 41 -0.49 11.74 -9.23
C ASN A 41 0.08 11.76 -7.80
N PRO A 42 1.13 12.55 -7.52
CA PRO A 42 1.76 12.57 -6.19
C PRO A 42 0.79 12.97 -5.08
N GLU A 43 -0.11 13.93 -5.36
CA GLU A 43 -1.08 14.45 -4.40
C GLU A 43 -2.09 13.39 -3.92
N ALA A 44 -2.38 12.41 -4.77
CA ALA A 44 -3.34 11.35 -4.47
C ALA A 44 -2.80 10.32 -3.45
N ILE A 45 -1.49 10.35 -3.15
CA ILE A 45 -0.82 9.33 -2.33
C ILE A 45 0.01 9.91 -1.18
N LEU A 46 -0.18 11.18 -0.84
CA LEU A 46 0.60 11.81 0.21
C LEU A 46 0.48 11.09 1.55
N GLU A 47 1.58 11.00 2.26
CA GLU A 47 1.66 10.48 3.64
C GLU A 47 2.34 11.50 4.57
N PRO A 48 2.12 11.43 5.90
CA PRO A 48 2.78 12.30 6.84
C PRO A 48 4.30 12.22 6.74
N SER A 49 4.95 13.38 6.63
CA SER A 49 6.41 13.47 6.65
C SER A 49 6.93 13.21 8.06
N ASP A 50 7.93 12.34 8.20
CA ASP A 50 8.59 12.11 9.49
C ASP A 50 9.22 13.40 10.04
N ARG A 51 9.71 14.29 9.17
CA ARG A 51 10.24 15.60 9.59
C ARG A 51 9.18 16.46 10.28
N ALA A 52 7.94 16.42 9.80
CA ALA A 52 6.83 17.14 10.40
C ALA A 52 6.27 16.40 11.62
N SER A 53 6.01 15.08 11.50
CA SER A 53 5.27 14.31 12.50
C SER A 53 6.12 13.85 13.69
N ILE A 54 7.42 13.60 13.49
CA ILE A 54 8.34 13.10 14.52
C ILE A 54 9.23 14.22 15.07
N TYR A 55 9.80 15.01 14.16
CA TYR A 55 10.80 16.02 14.52
C TYR A 55 10.23 17.43 14.68
N GLY A 56 8.95 17.66 14.32
CA GLY A 56 8.31 18.96 14.44
C GLY A 56 8.98 20.06 13.62
N ASP A 57 9.58 19.70 12.47
CA ASP A 57 10.31 20.67 11.63
C ASP A 57 9.38 21.78 11.11
N ALA A 58 9.55 22.98 11.66
CA ALA A 58 8.73 24.14 11.35
C ALA A 58 8.71 24.48 9.85
N ARG A 59 9.81 24.28 9.12
CA ARG A 59 9.88 24.54 7.69
C ARG A 59 8.99 23.59 6.90
N THR A 60 8.94 22.33 7.32
CA THR A 60 8.08 21.31 6.67
C THR A 60 6.61 21.57 7.00
N LEU A 61 6.30 22.01 8.22
CA LEU A 61 4.94 22.36 8.65
C LEU A 61 4.42 23.64 7.99
N ALA A 62 5.31 24.62 7.74
CA ALA A 62 4.97 25.90 7.14
C ALA A 62 4.79 25.87 5.62
N LYS A 63 5.10 24.77 4.94
CA LYS A 63 4.87 24.66 3.50
C LYS A 63 3.37 24.73 3.20
N GLU A 64 2.95 25.72 2.44
CA GLU A 64 1.55 25.88 2.02
C GLU A 64 1.06 24.67 1.24
N ASN A 65 1.91 24.13 0.35
CA ASN A 65 1.67 22.90 -0.37
C ASN A 65 2.06 21.73 0.54
N HIS A 66 1.12 20.81 0.76
CA HIS A 66 1.29 19.54 1.46
C HIS A 66 1.26 19.57 3.00
N LYS A 67 1.32 20.71 3.68
CA LYS A 67 1.10 20.87 5.16
C LYS A 67 1.69 19.73 6.00
N GLY A 68 2.98 19.48 5.89
CA GLY A 68 3.66 18.40 6.61
C GLY A 68 3.53 17.01 5.97
N MET A 69 2.90 16.90 4.81
CA MET A 69 2.81 15.67 4.03
C MET A 69 3.97 15.54 3.04
N ARG A 70 4.22 14.33 2.57
CA ARG A 70 5.21 14.03 1.53
C ARG A 70 4.71 12.94 0.58
N VAL A 71 5.31 12.84 -0.58
CA VAL A 71 5.21 11.65 -1.44
C VAL A 71 5.84 10.46 -0.69
N PRO A 72 5.22 9.27 -0.69
CA PRO A 72 5.79 8.09 -0.07
C PRO A 72 7.20 7.76 -0.59
N MET A 73 8.03 7.25 0.30
CA MET A 73 9.31 6.66 -0.08
C MET A 73 9.10 5.33 -0.82
N ASP A 74 10.16 4.78 -1.37
CA ASP A 74 10.16 3.54 -2.14
C ASP A 74 10.17 2.26 -1.29
N VAL A 75 10.20 2.37 0.04
CA VAL A 75 10.02 1.26 0.97
C VAL A 75 8.66 1.40 1.67
N TRP A 76 7.75 0.46 1.36
CA TRP A 76 6.35 0.50 1.79
C TRP A 76 6.11 -0.48 2.92
N TYR A 77 5.64 0.00 4.06
CA TYR A 77 5.32 -0.80 5.24
C TYR A 77 4.32 -0.05 6.13
N GLY A 78 3.80 -0.71 7.13
CA GLY A 78 2.94 -0.06 8.13
C GLY A 78 1.69 -0.86 8.45
N GLN A 79 0.72 -0.18 9.05
CA GLN A 79 -0.61 -0.75 9.32
C GLN A 79 -1.30 -1.04 7.98
N TYR A 80 -1.91 -2.23 7.85
CA TYR A 80 -2.56 -2.74 6.64
C TYR A 80 -1.63 -3.09 5.46
N TRP A 81 -0.32 -2.98 5.64
CA TRP A 81 0.69 -3.38 4.65
C TRP A 81 1.24 -4.79 4.89
N GLY A 82 0.75 -5.49 5.92
CA GLY A 82 1.17 -6.86 6.22
C GLY A 82 0.64 -7.87 5.19
N ARG A 83 1.24 -9.06 5.20
CA ARG A 83 0.71 -10.20 4.43
C ARG A 83 -0.70 -10.53 4.88
N ILE A 84 -1.56 -10.86 3.93
CA ILE A 84 -2.95 -11.22 4.19
C ILE A 84 -3.02 -12.66 4.71
N GLN A 85 -3.20 -12.82 6.01
CA GLN A 85 -3.18 -14.12 6.71
C GLN A 85 -4.19 -14.15 7.87
N GLY A 86 -4.46 -15.36 8.37
CA GLY A 86 -5.29 -15.55 9.56
C GLY A 86 -6.67 -14.91 9.41
N ASN A 87 -7.05 -14.13 10.41
CA ASN A 87 -8.35 -13.44 10.48
C ASN A 87 -8.37 -12.06 9.80
N ASN A 88 -7.44 -11.79 8.87
CA ASN A 88 -7.46 -10.54 8.13
C ASN A 88 -8.75 -10.42 7.31
N LYS A 89 -9.47 -9.30 7.47
CA LYS A 89 -10.76 -9.06 6.80
C LYS A 89 -10.68 -9.04 5.27
N GLU A 90 -9.50 -8.72 4.73
CA GLU A 90 -9.29 -8.76 3.27
C GLU A 90 -9.10 -10.18 2.73
N ARG A 91 -8.86 -11.17 3.61
CA ARG A 91 -8.48 -12.51 3.21
C ARG A 91 -9.57 -13.20 2.41
N ARG A 92 -9.15 -13.78 1.28
CA ARG A 92 -9.96 -14.72 0.49
C ARG A 92 -9.42 -16.13 0.71
N HIS A 93 -10.31 -17.06 1.06
CA HIS A 93 -9.95 -18.46 1.23
C HIS A 93 -9.46 -19.04 -0.11
N GLY A 94 -8.47 -19.92 -0.04
CA GLY A 94 -7.86 -20.52 -1.22
C GLY A 94 -6.73 -19.69 -1.86
N HIS A 95 -6.55 -18.42 -1.48
CA HIS A 95 -5.46 -17.58 -1.97
C HIS A 95 -4.33 -17.44 -0.94
N HIS A 96 -3.14 -17.95 -1.28
CA HIS A 96 -1.99 -17.96 -0.36
C HIS A 96 -1.11 -16.72 -0.44
N ASN A 97 -1.11 -16.03 -1.57
CA ASN A 97 -0.23 -14.88 -1.85
C ASN A 97 -1.01 -13.60 -2.19
N GLN A 98 -2.12 -13.40 -1.50
CA GLN A 98 -2.93 -12.20 -1.72
C GLN A 98 -2.15 -10.93 -1.33
N ILE A 99 -2.16 -9.95 -2.24
CA ILE A 99 -1.57 -8.62 -2.01
C ILE A 99 -2.57 -7.76 -1.21
N PRO A 100 -2.10 -6.94 -0.23
CA PRO A 100 -2.98 -6.04 0.52
C PRO A 100 -3.63 -4.97 -0.38
N GLU A 101 -4.86 -4.59 -0.05
CA GLU A 101 -5.56 -3.50 -0.73
C GLU A 101 -4.78 -2.19 -0.68
N ALA A 102 -4.15 -1.87 0.45
CA ALA A 102 -3.33 -0.66 0.62
C ALA A 102 -2.18 -0.56 -0.39
N TYR A 103 -1.58 -1.70 -0.76
CA TYR A 103 -0.52 -1.74 -1.77
C TYR A 103 -1.06 -1.32 -3.15
N LEU A 104 -2.14 -1.96 -3.59
CA LEU A 104 -2.76 -1.70 -4.90
C LEU A 104 -3.40 -0.30 -4.95
N GLU A 105 -3.96 0.16 -3.84
CA GLU A 105 -4.51 1.50 -3.71
C GLU A 105 -3.45 2.57 -4.00
N ARG A 106 -2.28 2.46 -3.38
CA ARG A 106 -1.15 3.38 -3.62
C ARG A 106 -0.74 3.38 -5.09
N VAL A 107 -0.58 2.21 -5.69
CA VAL A 107 -0.16 2.07 -7.09
C VAL A 107 -1.21 2.66 -8.04
N ILE A 108 -2.47 2.30 -7.87
CA ILE A 108 -3.57 2.72 -8.75
C ILE A 108 -3.79 4.22 -8.66
N LEU A 109 -3.80 4.78 -7.45
CA LEU A 109 -3.97 6.23 -7.27
C LEU A 109 -2.81 7.03 -7.87
N ALA A 110 -1.57 6.56 -7.67
CA ALA A 110 -0.39 7.23 -8.20
C ALA A 110 -0.29 7.19 -9.72
N CYS A 111 -0.67 6.07 -10.34
CA CYS A 111 -0.32 5.77 -11.73
C CYS A 111 -1.51 5.78 -12.70
N SER A 112 -2.71 6.16 -12.25
CA SER A 112 -3.90 6.22 -13.09
C SER A 112 -4.84 7.35 -12.68
N ASN A 113 -5.66 7.80 -13.63
CA ASN A 113 -6.74 8.74 -13.40
C ASN A 113 -8.09 8.01 -13.31
N GLU A 114 -9.14 8.68 -12.79
CA GLU A 114 -10.50 8.15 -12.86
C GLU A 114 -10.90 7.87 -14.32
N GLY A 115 -11.58 6.75 -14.52
CA GLY A 115 -11.96 6.28 -15.85
C GLY A 115 -10.87 5.53 -16.63
N ASP A 116 -9.61 5.59 -16.21
CA ASP A 116 -8.53 4.81 -16.83
C ASP A 116 -8.76 3.30 -16.71
N LEU A 117 -8.14 2.56 -17.60
CA LEU A 117 -8.19 1.10 -17.63
C LEU A 117 -6.99 0.50 -16.90
N VAL A 118 -7.26 -0.31 -15.87
CA VAL A 118 -6.30 -1.11 -15.13
C VAL A 118 -6.37 -2.56 -15.62
N LEU A 119 -5.25 -3.12 -16.02
CA LEU A 119 -5.13 -4.52 -16.46
C LEU A 119 -4.33 -5.33 -15.43
N ASP A 120 -4.88 -6.47 -15.01
CA ASP A 120 -4.18 -7.47 -14.21
C ASP A 120 -4.21 -8.84 -14.92
N PRO A 121 -3.12 -9.25 -15.58
CA PRO A 121 -3.07 -10.51 -16.29
C PRO A 121 -2.97 -11.74 -15.38
N PHE A 122 -2.81 -11.55 -14.06
CA PHE A 122 -2.72 -12.62 -13.06
C PHE A 122 -3.61 -12.32 -11.86
N LEU A 123 -4.91 -12.18 -12.12
CA LEU A 123 -5.91 -11.60 -11.22
C LEU A 123 -5.93 -12.20 -9.81
N GLY A 124 -5.76 -13.53 -9.68
CA GLY A 124 -5.76 -14.22 -8.40
C GLY A 124 -7.02 -13.91 -7.58
N SER A 125 -6.83 -13.31 -6.41
CA SER A 125 -7.91 -12.92 -5.50
C SER A 125 -8.71 -11.68 -5.91
N GLY A 126 -8.41 -11.08 -7.05
CA GLY A 126 -9.12 -9.90 -7.58
C GLY A 126 -8.77 -8.58 -6.90
N THR A 127 -7.71 -8.50 -6.12
CA THR A 127 -7.39 -7.28 -5.35
C THR A 127 -7.23 -6.07 -6.26
N THR A 128 -6.50 -6.18 -7.36
CA THR A 128 -6.27 -5.09 -8.31
C THR A 128 -7.57 -4.52 -8.86
N CYS A 129 -8.44 -5.38 -9.38
CA CYS A 129 -9.72 -4.96 -9.97
C CYS A 129 -10.69 -4.41 -8.92
N THR A 130 -10.70 -5.00 -7.71
CA THR A 130 -11.51 -4.50 -6.58
C THR A 130 -11.11 -3.07 -6.20
N VAL A 131 -9.82 -2.81 -6.08
CA VAL A 131 -9.31 -1.48 -5.76
C VAL A 131 -9.54 -0.50 -6.91
N ALA A 132 -9.28 -0.92 -8.15
CA ALA A 132 -9.55 -0.09 -9.33
C ALA A 132 -11.00 0.38 -9.37
N ARG A 133 -11.97 -0.53 -9.19
CA ARG A 133 -13.39 -0.21 -9.15
C ARG A 133 -13.75 0.73 -8.00
N ALA A 134 -13.21 0.49 -6.79
CA ALA A 134 -13.47 1.34 -5.63
C ALA A 134 -13.02 2.80 -5.82
N TRP A 135 -12.08 3.01 -6.72
CA TRP A 135 -11.51 4.32 -7.06
C TRP A 135 -11.91 4.78 -8.48
N ASN A 136 -13.04 4.31 -9.00
CA ASN A 136 -13.61 4.73 -10.28
C ASN A 136 -12.70 4.48 -11.50
N ARG A 137 -11.88 3.44 -11.46
CA ARG A 137 -11.13 2.97 -12.64
C ARG A 137 -11.87 1.78 -13.25
N ARG A 138 -11.80 1.66 -14.57
CA ARG A 138 -12.20 0.44 -15.26
C ARG A 138 -11.14 -0.62 -15.04
N SER A 139 -11.50 -1.89 -15.07
CA SER A 139 -10.51 -2.96 -14.90
C SER A 139 -10.81 -4.16 -15.77
N ILE A 140 -9.75 -4.82 -16.20
CA ILE A 140 -9.77 -6.14 -16.83
C ILE A 140 -8.79 -7.02 -16.06
N GLY A 141 -9.22 -8.23 -15.72
CA GLY A 141 -8.36 -9.23 -15.10
C GLY A 141 -8.50 -10.57 -15.79
N THR A 142 -7.41 -11.33 -15.87
CA THR A 142 -7.42 -12.72 -16.34
C THR A 142 -6.97 -13.65 -15.24
N GLU A 143 -7.59 -14.82 -15.14
CA GLU A 143 -7.28 -15.86 -14.16
C GLU A 143 -7.46 -17.23 -14.79
N PHE A 144 -6.48 -18.11 -14.59
CA PHE A 144 -6.49 -19.45 -15.15
C PHE A 144 -7.48 -20.39 -14.45
N SER A 145 -7.61 -20.25 -13.12
CA SER A 145 -8.49 -21.08 -12.31
C SER A 145 -9.92 -20.52 -12.31
N GLU A 146 -10.88 -21.31 -12.79
CA GLU A 146 -12.29 -20.93 -12.78
C GLU A 146 -12.81 -20.61 -11.37
N GLY A 147 -12.41 -21.41 -10.36
CA GLY A 147 -12.79 -21.16 -8.97
C GLY A 147 -12.24 -19.84 -8.42
N ASN A 148 -10.98 -19.52 -8.76
CA ASN A 148 -10.39 -18.23 -8.39
C ASN A 148 -11.06 -17.08 -9.15
N ALA A 149 -11.35 -17.26 -10.44
CA ALA A 149 -12.05 -16.26 -11.24
C ALA A 149 -13.43 -15.94 -10.68
N ALA A 150 -14.22 -16.97 -10.30
CA ALA A 150 -15.52 -16.81 -9.67
C ALA A 150 -15.44 -16.07 -8.33
N SER A 151 -14.48 -16.44 -7.48
CA SER A 151 -14.22 -15.77 -6.19
C SER A 151 -13.79 -14.31 -6.38
N ALA A 152 -12.94 -14.04 -7.36
CA ALA A 152 -12.52 -12.69 -7.70
C ALA A 152 -13.70 -11.85 -8.23
N TRP A 153 -14.51 -12.43 -9.11
CA TRP A 153 -15.70 -11.76 -9.65
C TRP A 153 -16.67 -11.34 -8.53
N GLN A 154 -16.95 -12.24 -7.59
CA GLN A 154 -17.77 -11.96 -6.42
C GLN A 154 -17.18 -10.80 -5.61
N ARG A 155 -15.89 -10.85 -5.29
CA ARG A 155 -15.22 -9.78 -4.55
C ARG A 155 -15.33 -8.44 -5.24
N ILE A 156 -15.10 -8.39 -6.55
CA ILE A 156 -15.12 -7.15 -7.34
C ILE A 156 -16.51 -6.55 -7.39
N ASN A 157 -17.56 -7.37 -7.55
CA ASN A 157 -18.90 -6.91 -7.85
C ASN A 157 -19.84 -6.82 -6.65
N GLU A 158 -19.64 -7.64 -5.63
CA GLU A 158 -20.53 -7.77 -4.48
C GLU A 158 -19.90 -7.27 -3.19
N ASP A 159 -18.70 -7.76 -2.85
CA ASP A 159 -18.09 -7.48 -1.55
C ASP A 159 -17.32 -6.14 -1.52
N GLY A 160 -16.65 -5.81 -2.62
CA GLY A 160 -15.90 -4.58 -2.76
C GLY A 160 -14.60 -4.52 -1.94
N MET A 161 -14.10 -3.31 -1.78
CA MET A 161 -12.87 -3.02 -1.04
C MET A 161 -13.15 -2.85 0.46
N VAL A 162 -12.40 -3.56 1.30
CA VAL A 162 -12.55 -3.56 2.77
C VAL A 162 -11.85 -2.36 3.41
N ARG A 163 -10.74 -1.89 2.82
CA ARG A 163 -9.84 -0.92 3.46
C ARG A 163 -9.58 0.32 2.61
N LYS A 164 -10.62 0.88 2.02
CA LYS A 164 -10.50 2.10 1.23
C LYS A 164 -9.86 3.24 2.03
N GLY A 165 -8.84 3.88 1.48
CA GLY A 165 -8.08 4.95 2.11
C GLY A 165 -6.97 4.48 3.06
N ALA A 166 -6.70 3.17 3.15
CA ALA A 166 -5.68 2.63 4.07
C ALA A 166 -4.25 3.01 3.69
N SER A 167 -3.98 3.30 2.42
CA SER A 167 -2.68 3.75 1.93
C SER A 167 -2.46 5.25 2.09
N LEU A 168 -3.53 6.01 2.36
CA LEU A 168 -3.53 7.45 2.38
C LEU A 168 -3.29 7.96 3.81
N GLY A 169 -2.12 8.45 4.11
CA GLY A 169 -1.79 9.37 5.19
C GLY A 169 -2.32 9.12 6.61
N LYS A 170 -3.12 8.11 6.83
CA LYS A 170 -3.54 7.69 8.17
C LYS A 170 -2.39 6.93 8.81
N SER A 171 -1.36 7.70 9.12
CA SER A 171 -0.32 7.44 10.09
C SER A 171 -0.04 5.96 10.36
N SER A 172 1.10 5.53 9.93
CA SER A 172 1.77 4.38 10.52
C SER A 172 1.73 4.49 12.05
N ALA A 173 0.80 3.80 12.70
CA ALA A 173 0.69 3.72 14.15
C ALA A 173 1.97 3.13 14.82
N ILE A 174 2.98 2.80 14.03
CA ILE A 174 4.27 2.28 14.46
C ILE A 174 5.03 3.29 15.33
N PHE A 175 4.77 4.59 15.20
CA PHE A 175 5.46 5.63 15.96
C PHE A 175 4.62 6.30 17.06
N LYS A 176 3.39 5.86 17.32
CA LYS A 176 2.53 6.46 18.35
C LYS A 176 2.86 6.04 19.79
N THR A 177 3.81 5.16 20.02
CA THR A 177 4.25 4.81 21.37
C THR A 177 5.55 5.51 21.74
N ARG A 178 5.54 6.84 21.80
CA ARG A 178 6.37 7.49 22.80
C ARG A 178 5.68 7.28 24.14
N ARG A 179 6.12 6.31 24.92
CA ARG A 179 5.95 6.35 26.37
C ARG A 179 6.43 7.72 26.81
N LYS A 180 5.56 8.54 27.43
CA LYS A 180 6.01 9.65 28.25
C LYS A 180 6.95 9.04 29.28
N LEU A 181 8.24 9.27 29.13
CA LEU A 181 9.17 9.08 30.21
C LEU A 181 8.73 10.10 31.27
N THR A 182 8.06 9.64 32.29
CA THR A 182 7.90 10.41 33.53
C THR A 182 9.32 10.68 34.03
N PRO A 183 9.67 11.95 34.35
CA PRO A 183 10.92 12.23 35.01
C PRO A 183 10.93 11.41 36.31
N SER A 184 12.00 10.64 36.53
CA SER A 184 12.25 10.05 37.84
C SER A 184 12.27 11.18 38.86
N ALA A 185 11.42 11.09 39.88
CA ALA A 185 11.54 11.92 41.06
C ALA A 185 12.97 11.72 41.61
N THR A 186 13.71 12.80 41.65
CA THR A 186 14.92 12.89 42.44
C THR A 186 14.48 12.79 43.88
N GLU A 187 14.76 11.68 44.54
CA GLU A 187 14.71 11.63 46.01
C GLU A 187 15.87 12.49 46.55
N ASP A 188 15.48 13.48 47.37
CA ASP A 188 16.37 14.23 48.26
C ASP A 188 16.76 13.35 49.45
#